data_cbf78c736400792a81ec478b2ef1c4c0
#
_entry.id   cbf78c736400792a81ec478b2ef1c4c0
#
_cell.length_a   1.000
_cell.length_b   1.000
_cell.length_c   1.000
_cell.angle_alpha   90.00
_cell.angle_beta   90.00
_cell.angle_gamma   90.00
#
_symmetry.space_group_name_H-M   'P 1'
#
loop_
_entity.id
_entity.type
_entity.pdbx_description
1 polymer ?
#
loop_
_entity_poly.entity_id
_entity_poly.type
_entity_poly.pdbx_seq_one_letter_code
_entity_poly.pdbx_strand_id
1 'polypeptide(L)'
;MTKKIIALYDSNEDFICRLCSGFQQNCTLSLEFLPFTSLEKLLTFHSDHSISMLLTTEAMLTPQLISLFSETLILLSEENLSYKKNLPCLFKYQPAVSFFRT
;
A
#
# COMPACT_ATOMS: atom_id res chain seq x y z
N MET A 1 -19.55 10.14 6.68
CA MET A 1 -18.76 9.79 5.48
C MET A 1 -17.79 8.67 5.77
N THR A 2 -17.75 7.68 4.90
CA THR A 2 -16.83 6.56 5.04
C THR A 2 -15.46 6.96 4.52
N LYS A 3 -14.42 6.70 5.28
CA LYS A 3 -13.05 6.89 4.80
C LYS A 3 -12.70 5.81 3.80
N LYS A 4 -11.94 6.16 2.78
CA LYS A 4 -11.34 5.19 1.87
C LYS A 4 -10.18 4.51 2.58
N ILE A 5 -10.08 3.20 2.40
CA ILE A 5 -9.06 2.39 3.06
C ILE A 5 -7.93 2.09 2.10
N ILE A 6 -6.72 2.42 2.51
CA ILE A 6 -5.50 2.11 1.78
C ILE A 6 -4.70 1.12 2.60
N ALA A 7 -4.53 -0.08 2.07
CA ALA A 7 -3.77 -1.13 2.75
C ALA A 7 -2.31 -1.10 2.34
N LEU A 8 -1.43 -1.30 3.30
CA LEU A 8 -0.01 -1.46 3.06
C LEU A 8 0.39 -2.87 3.50
N TYR A 9 0.96 -3.65 2.60
CA TYR A 9 1.24 -5.06 2.84
C TYR A 9 2.71 -5.36 2.61
N ASP A 10 3.39 -5.83 3.66
CA ASP A 10 4.77 -6.29 3.60
C ASP A 10 5.04 -7.21 4.79
N SER A 11 6.04 -8.08 4.68
CA SER A 11 6.39 -8.99 5.76
C SER A 11 7.13 -8.30 6.90
N ASN A 12 7.73 -7.13 6.65
CA ASN A 12 8.46 -6.37 7.67
C ASN A 12 7.49 -5.48 8.43
N GLU A 13 7.07 -5.94 9.61
CA GLU A 13 6.10 -5.22 10.43
C GLU A 13 6.58 -3.82 10.83
N ASP A 14 7.82 -3.70 11.25
CA ASP A 14 8.37 -2.40 11.67
C ASP A 14 8.34 -1.38 10.54
N PHE A 15 8.75 -1.79 9.34
CA PHE A 15 8.75 -0.93 8.18
C PHE A 15 7.33 -0.51 7.81
N ILE A 16 6.41 -1.46 7.73
CA ILE A 16 5.06 -1.18 7.24
C ILE A 16 4.27 -0.34 8.25
N CYS A 17 4.46 -0.57 9.54
CA CYS A 17 3.79 0.22 10.58
C CYS A 17 4.31 1.66 10.61
N ARG A 18 5.62 1.85 10.44
CA ARG A 18 6.20 3.20 10.37
C ARG A 18 5.71 3.95 9.14
N LEU A 19 5.61 3.25 8.02
CA LEU A 19 5.12 3.86 6.78
C LEU A 19 3.66 4.27 6.92
N CYS A 20 2.83 3.42 7.51
CA CYS A 20 1.43 3.74 7.78
C CYS A 20 1.29 4.97 8.67
N SER A 21 2.07 5.02 9.76
CA SER A 21 2.04 6.16 10.68
C SER A 21 2.45 7.44 9.97
N GLY A 22 3.51 7.39 9.15
CA GLY A 22 3.97 8.54 8.39
C GLY A 22 2.92 9.02 7.39
N PHE A 23 2.27 8.12 6.68
CA PHE A 23 1.20 8.47 5.76
C PHE A 23 0.03 9.10 6.49
N GLN A 24 -0.38 8.52 7.61
CA GLN A 24 -1.53 9.01 8.36
C GLN A 24 -1.28 10.41 8.92
N GLN A 25 -0.05 10.67 9.38
CA GLN A 25 0.33 11.97 9.92
C GLN A 25 0.42 13.06 8.86
N ASN A 26 0.80 12.71 7.64
CA ASN A 26 1.04 13.67 6.57
C ASN A 26 -0.13 13.81 5.60
N CYS A 27 -1.17 13.00 5.75
CA CYS A 27 -2.32 13.00 4.85
C CYS A 27 -3.44 13.87 5.43
N THR A 28 -3.90 14.85 4.64
CA THR A 28 -5.01 15.73 5.03
C THR A 28 -6.34 15.28 4.46
N LEU A 29 -6.32 14.20 3.65
CA LEU A 29 -7.52 13.65 3.04
C LEU A 29 -8.21 12.66 3.99
N SER A 30 -9.48 12.37 3.70
CA SER A 30 -10.23 11.37 4.48
C SER A 30 -9.83 9.95 4.06
N LEU A 31 -8.60 9.57 4.40
CA LEU A 31 -8.03 8.27 4.09
C LEU A 31 -7.62 7.57 5.37
N GLU A 32 -7.77 6.25 5.39
CA GLU A 32 -7.31 5.42 6.49
C GLU A 32 -6.25 4.45 5.97
N PHE A 33 -5.07 4.48 6.57
CA PHE A 33 -3.95 3.62 6.18
C PHE A 33 -3.81 2.49 7.18
N LEU A 34 -3.87 1.25 6.71
CA LEU A 34 -3.82 0.07 7.57
C LEU A 34 -2.68 -0.84 7.16
N PRO A 35 -1.85 -1.28 8.12
CA PRO A 35 -0.76 -2.21 7.84
C PRO A 35 -1.23 -3.67 7.88
N PHE A 36 -0.68 -4.46 6.98
CA PHE A 36 -0.91 -5.91 6.96
C PHE A 36 0.40 -6.64 6.76
N THR A 37 0.63 -7.70 7.51
CA THR A 37 1.79 -8.57 7.37
C THR A 37 1.41 -10.00 6.99
N SER A 38 0.12 -10.28 6.89
CA SER A 38 -0.42 -11.60 6.53
C SER A 38 -1.36 -11.47 5.35
N LEU A 39 -1.12 -12.27 4.32
CA LEU A 39 -2.00 -12.30 3.15
C LEU A 39 -3.42 -12.70 3.53
N GLU A 40 -3.55 -13.69 4.42
CA GLU A 40 -4.86 -14.15 4.87
C GLU A 40 -5.66 -13.03 5.53
N LYS A 41 -5.03 -12.27 6.42
CA LYS A 41 -5.68 -11.14 7.08
C LYS A 41 -6.05 -10.04 6.10
N LEU A 42 -5.18 -9.76 5.14
CA LEU A 42 -5.44 -8.77 4.10
C LEU A 42 -6.67 -9.15 3.28
N LEU A 43 -6.75 -10.39 2.83
CA LEU A 43 -7.86 -10.86 2.01
C LEU A 43 -9.17 -10.91 2.80
N THR A 44 -9.11 -11.33 4.05
CA THR A 44 -10.30 -11.35 4.93
C THR A 44 -10.82 -9.94 5.16
N PHE A 45 -9.92 -9.01 5.43
CA PHE A 45 -10.30 -7.61 5.64
C PHE A 45 -10.94 -7.01 4.37
N HIS A 46 -10.34 -7.29 3.21
CA HIS A 46 -10.86 -6.78 1.94
C HIS A 46 -12.27 -7.32 1.66
N SER A 47 -12.53 -8.57 2.01
CA SER A 47 -13.85 -9.17 1.86
C SER A 47 -14.90 -8.45 2.70
N ASP A 48 -14.51 -8.01 3.91
CA ASP A 48 -15.45 -7.38 4.84
C ASP A 48 -15.58 -5.87 4.66
N HIS A 49 -14.52 -5.19 4.23
CA HIS A 49 -14.44 -3.72 4.28
C HIS A 49 -14.07 -3.03 2.97
N SER A 50 -13.80 -3.76 1.92
CA SER A 50 -13.46 -3.20 0.59
C SER A 50 -12.29 -2.21 0.64
N ILE A 51 -11.07 -2.74 0.48
CA ILE A 51 -9.87 -1.92 0.38
C ILE A 51 -9.88 -1.15 -0.94
N SER A 52 -9.65 0.16 -0.89
CA SER A 52 -9.69 1.03 -2.07
C SER A 52 -8.38 0.98 -2.86
N MET A 53 -7.25 0.79 -2.18
CA MET A 53 -5.93 0.77 -2.83
C MET A 53 -4.99 -0.12 -2.02
N LEU A 54 -4.09 -0.80 -2.70
CA LEU A 54 -3.09 -1.64 -2.05
C LEU A 54 -1.68 -1.15 -2.43
N LEU A 55 -0.86 -0.90 -1.41
CA LEU A 55 0.56 -0.65 -1.58
C LEU A 55 1.31 -1.86 -1.04
N THR A 56 2.16 -2.47 -1.87
CA THR A 56 2.92 -3.66 -1.48
C THR A 56 4.28 -3.67 -2.16
N THR A 57 5.19 -4.47 -1.65
CA THR A 57 6.51 -4.65 -2.25
C THR A 57 6.45 -5.75 -3.31
N GLU A 58 7.42 -5.74 -4.22
CA GLU A 58 7.48 -6.76 -5.28
C GLU A 58 7.61 -8.18 -4.70
N ALA A 59 8.35 -8.31 -3.59
CA ALA A 59 8.55 -9.61 -2.95
C ALA A 59 7.24 -10.22 -2.44
N MET A 60 6.26 -9.39 -2.11
CA MET A 60 4.96 -9.83 -1.58
C MET A 60 3.90 -9.98 -2.66
N LEU A 61 4.22 -9.60 -3.89
CA LEU A 61 3.26 -9.59 -4.98
C LEU A 61 2.91 -11.01 -5.43
N THR A 62 1.63 -11.30 -5.56
CA THR A 62 1.12 -12.58 -6.05
C THR A 62 0.14 -12.35 -7.19
N PRO A 63 -0.08 -13.35 -8.07
CA PRO A 63 -1.11 -13.23 -9.12
C PRO A 63 -2.49 -12.92 -8.57
N GLN A 64 -2.81 -13.42 -7.38
CA GLN A 64 -4.10 -13.15 -6.74
C GLN A 64 -4.25 -11.66 -6.40
N LEU A 65 -3.20 -11.04 -5.86
CA LEU A 65 -3.23 -9.62 -5.54
C LEU A 65 -3.32 -8.75 -6.80
N ILE A 66 -2.60 -9.12 -7.84
CA ILE A 66 -2.67 -8.43 -9.13
C ILE A 66 -4.09 -8.47 -9.68
N SER A 67 -4.74 -9.62 -9.59
CA SER A 67 -6.11 -9.78 -10.07
C SER A 67 -7.12 -8.98 -9.26
N LEU A 68 -7.00 -9.01 -7.93
CA LEU A 68 -7.94 -8.32 -7.03
C LEU A 68 -7.81 -6.80 -7.07
N PHE A 69 -6.60 -6.29 -7.27
CA PHE A 69 -6.33 -4.85 -7.21
C PHE A 69 -5.76 -4.33 -8.53
N SER A 70 -6.20 -4.87 -9.66
CA SER A 70 -5.61 -4.60 -10.98
C SER A 70 -5.45 -3.12 -11.32
N GLU A 71 -6.36 -2.26 -10.86
CA GLU A 71 -6.32 -0.83 -11.16
C GLU A 71 -5.89 0.02 -9.96
N THR A 72 -5.74 -0.60 -8.80
CA THR A 72 -5.50 0.11 -7.54
C THR A 72 -4.26 -0.40 -6.81
N LEU A 73 -3.40 -1.16 -7.50
CA LEU A 73 -2.17 -1.70 -6.93
C LEU A 73 -1.00 -0.79 -7.24
N ILE A 74 -0.24 -0.43 -6.21
CA ILE A 74 0.98 0.37 -6.35
C ILE A 74 2.12 -0.41 -5.69
N LEU A 75 3.24 -0.54 -6.40
CA LEU A 75 4.43 -1.19 -5.87
C LEU A 75 5.29 -0.21 -5.09
N LEU A 76 5.75 -0.64 -3.92
CA LEU A 76 6.81 0.04 -3.18
C LEU A 76 8.13 -0.56 -3.66
N SER A 77 8.91 0.20 -4.40
CA SER A 77 10.12 -0.29 -5.04
C SER A 77 11.37 0.17 -4.31
N GLU A 78 12.38 -0.70 -4.26
CA GLU A 78 13.71 -0.33 -3.78
C GLU A 78 14.50 0.46 -4.83
N GLU A 79 14.01 0.45 -6.06
CA GLU A 79 14.57 1.23 -7.16
C GLU A 79 13.71 2.45 -7.41
N ASN A 80 14.35 3.58 -7.76
CA ASN A 80 13.61 4.81 -8.05
C ASN A 80 13.03 4.76 -9.47
N LEU A 81 12.00 3.95 -9.64
CA LEU A 81 11.30 3.72 -10.91
C LEU A 81 9.87 4.20 -10.81
N SER A 82 9.32 4.69 -11.93
CA SER A 82 7.90 5.07 -11.99
C SER A 82 7.00 3.86 -12.22
N TYR A 83 7.48 2.85 -12.94
CA TYR A 83 6.72 1.63 -13.25
C TYR A 83 7.62 0.42 -13.21
N LYS A 84 7.06 -0.70 -12.76
CA LYS A 84 7.71 -2.00 -12.81
C LYS A 84 6.63 -3.05 -13.04
N LYS A 85 6.87 -4.00 -13.96
CA LYS A 85 5.88 -5.02 -14.34
C LYS A 85 4.53 -4.41 -14.74
N ASN A 86 4.57 -3.25 -15.40
CA ASN A 86 3.38 -2.49 -15.82
C ASN A 86 2.53 -1.98 -14.67
N LEU A 87 3.09 -1.91 -13.47
CA LEU A 87 2.42 -1.37 -12.30
C LEU A 87 3.10 -0.08 -11.86
N PRO A 88 2.33 0.91 -11.39
CA PRO A 88 2.93 2.13 -10.85
C PRO A 88 3.75 1.84 -9.60
N CYS A 89 4.86 2.54 -9.46
CA CYS A 89 5.80 2.34 -8.36
C CYS A 89 6.01 3.63 -7.59
N LEU A 90 6.23 3.46 -6.27
CA LEU A 90 6.71 4.51 -5.40
C LEU A 90 8.04 4.07 -4.82
N PHE A 91 8.98 5.01 -4.67
CA PHE A 91 10.27 4.70 -4.06
C PHE A 91 10.11 4.40 -2.57
N LYS A 92 10.46 3.19 -2.18
CA LYS A 92 10.24 2.65 -0.83
C LYS A 92 10.90 3.46 0.29
N TYR A 93 12.06 4.05 0.01
CA TYR A 93 12.88 4.70 1.03
C TYR A 93 12.73 6.22 1.10
N GLN A 94 11.82 6.81 0.32
CA GLN A 94 11.59 8.25 0.42
C GLN A 94 10.84 8.60 1.71
N PRO A 95 11.01 9.82 2.25
CA PRO A 95 10.22 10.24 3.40
C PRO A 95 8.71 10.18 3.11
N ALA A 96 7.91 9.87 4.13
CA ALA A 96 6.46 9.74 3.96
C ALA A 96 5.81 10.96 3.32
N VAL A 97 6.28 12.16 3.66
CA VAL A 97 5.74 13.42 3.11
C VAL A 97 5.91 13.49 1.59
N SER A 98 6.97 12.89 1.05
CA SER A 98 7.24 12.89 -0.39
C SER A 98 6.22 12.09 -1.20
N PHE A 99 5.53 11.13 -0.59
CA PHE A 99 4.52 10.33 -1.27
C PHE A 99 3.28 11.15 -1.65
N PHE A 100 3.06 12.28 -0.99
CA PHE A 100 1.90 13.13 -1.22
C PHE A 100 2.21 14.34 -2.10
N ARG A 101 3.43 14.47 -2.56
CA ARG A 101 3.83 15.52 -3.50
C ARG A 101 3.68 15.03 -4.93
N THR A 102 3.13 15.85 -5.76
CA THR A 102 3.00 15.56 -7.18
C THR A 102 4.12 16.23 -7.98
#